data_2e4fad874060f754099e3f32f381644a
#
_entry.id   2e4fad874060f754099e3f32f381644a
#
_cell.length_a   1.000
_cell.length_b   1.000
_cell.length_c   1.000
_cell.angle_alpha   90.00
_cell.angle_beta   90.00
_cell.angle_gamma   90.00
#
_symmetry.space_group_name_H-M   'P 1'
#
loop_
_entity.id
_entity.type
_entity.pdbx_description
1 polymer ?
#
loop_
_entity_poly.entity_id
_entity_poly.type
_entity_poly.pdbx_seq_one_letter_code
_entity_poly.pdbx_strand_id
1 'polypeptide(L)'
;LGLKPISAVVDITNYVMFDLNRPLHAYDANKIDKEIIVRNSVEGEEFEGLDKEKYKLKKGMCVITDKSSILGLGGVIGGTKTSTEFDTKNILLESAYFSPSSIRKTGRELNINTDAKYRFERGIDPNSIKEGLEIATELIIRICGGEASKFNIAGQASQKNKVIYFN
;
A
#
# COMPACT_ATOMS: atom_id res chain seq x y z
N LEU A 1 -20.36 4.04 3.16
CA LEU A 1 -19.39 4.11 2.06
C LEU A 1 -19.60 3.03 0.98
N GLY A 2 -20.53 2.09 1.21
CA GLY A 2 -20.80 1.01 0.27
C GLY A 2 -19.78 -0.15 0.28
N LEU A 3 -18.80 -0.11 1.15
CA LEU A 3 -17.85 -1.20 1.34
C LEU A 3 -18.43 -2.30 2.23
N LYS A 4 -18.11 -3.55 1.89
CA LYS A 4 -18.44 -4.70 2.75
C LYS A 4 -17.34 -4.85 3.83
N PRO A 5 -17.68 -5.15 5.09
CA PRO A 5 -16.71 -5.50 6.11
C PRO A 5 -15.88 -6.72 5.69
N ILE A 6 -14.56 -6.68 5.94
CA ILE A 6 -13.65 -7.77 5.62
C ILE A 6 -13.02 -8.29 6.92
N SER A 7 -12.26 -7.43 7.59
CA SER A 7 -11.68 -7.68 8.91
C SER A 7 -11.40 -6.33 9.58
N ALA A 8 -11.26 -6.30 10.89
CA ALA A 8 -11.02 -5.04 11.61
C ALA A 8 -9.78 -4.29 11.07
N VAL A 9 -8.70 -5.00 10.77
CA VAL A 9 -7.46 -4.40 10.23
C VAL A 9 -7.71 -3.80 8.85
N VAL A 10 -8.33 -4.54 7.93
CA VAL A 10 -8.62 -4.06 6.57
C VAL A 10 -9.61 -2.91 6.60
N ASP A 11 -10.64 -3.00 7.44
CA ASP A 11 -11.66 -1.96 7.56
C ASP A 11 -11.07 -0.66 8.13
N ILE A 12 -10.10 -0.75 9.06
CA ILE A 12 -9.36 0.41 9.57
C ILE A 12 -8.49 1.03 8.46
N THR A 13 -7.77 0.24 7.67
CA THR A 13 -7.00 0.79 6.54
C THR A 13 -7.89 1.48 5.51
N ASN A 14 -9.06 0.91 5.23
CA ASN A 14 -10.06 1.55 4.38
C ASN A 14 -10.61 2.84 5.00
N TYR A 15 -10.93 2.83 6.30
CA TYR A 15 -11.40 4.02 7.01
C TYR A 15 -10.38 5.17 6.89
N VAL A 16 -9.11 4.92 7.21
CA VAL A 16 -8.05 5.93 7.11
C VAL A 16 -7.87 6.41 5.67
N MET A 17 -7.98 5.51 4.69
CA MET A 17 -7.92 5.89 3.28
C MET A 17 -9.05 6.87 2.90
N PHE A 18 -10.27 6.66 3.38
CA PHE A 18 -11.40 7.54 3.04
C PHE A 18 -11.41 8.83 3.87
N ASP A 19 -11.02 8.77 5.14
CA ASP A 19 -11.02 9.92 6.05
C ASP A 19 -9.86 10.89 5.74
N LEU A 20 -8.65 10.35 5.61
CA LEU A 20 -7.42 11.13 5.43
C LEU A 20 -6.89 11.14 3.99
N ASN A 21 -7.58 10.53 3.03
CA ASN A 21 -7.08 10.33 1.68
C ASN A 21 -5.69 9.63 1.65
N ARG A 22 -5.42 8.77 2.64
CA ARG A 22 -4.15 8.08 2.83
C ARG A 22 -4.33 6.56 2.72
N PRO A 23 -4.13 5.95 1.53
CA PRO A 23 -4.17 4.50 1.41
C PRO A 23 -3.02 3.87 2.22
N LEU A 24 -3.36 2.82 2.94
CA LEU A 24 -2.47 1.98 3.71
C LEU A 24 -2.58 0.55 3.21
N HIS A 25 -1.56 -0.25 3.46
CA HIS A 25 -1.63 -1.68 3.23
C HIS A 25 -1.19 -2.46 4.47
N ALA A 26 -1.90 -3.53 4.78
CA ALA A 26 -1.57 -4.43 5.89
C ALA A 26 -1.20 -5.80 5.34
N TYR A 27 0.01 -6.25 5.66
CA TYR A 27 0.51 -7.58 5.37
C TYR A 27 0.40 -8.47 6.60
N ASP A 28 0.16 -9.76 6.41
CA ASP A 28 0.45 -10.77 7.42
C ASP A 28 1.98 -10.91 7.55
N ALA A 29 2.53 -10.41 8.64
CA ALA A 29 3.98 -10.37 8.85
C ALA A 29 4.62 -11.76 8.90
N ASN A 30 3.86 -12.78 9.31
CA ASN A 30 4.36 -14.16 9.37
C ASN A 30 4.51 -14.80 7.98
N LYS A 31 3.87 -14.24 6.96
CA LYS A 31 3.94 -14.70 5.57
C LYS A 31 5.04 -14.01 4.76
N ILE A 32 5.75 -13.03 5.35
CA ILE A 32 6.83 -12.28 4.69
C ILE A 32 8.14 -13.04 4.87
N ASP A 33 8.87 -13.28 3.78
CA ASP A 33 10.20 -13.89 3.82
C ASP A 33 11.28 -12.84 4.07
N LYS A 34 11.63 -12.67 5.36
CA LYS A 34 12.73 -11.85 5.92
C LYS A 34 12.50 -10.34 5.86
N GLU A 35 12.37 -9.73 4.68
CA GLU A 35 12.38 -8.28 4.52
C GLU A 35 11.48 -7.80 3.39
N ILE A 36 11.03 -6.56 3.48
CA ILE A 36 10.32 -5.88 2.39
C ILE A 36 11.33 -5.14 1.51
N ILE A 37 11.26 -5.39 0.21
CA ILE A 37 12.11 -4.76 -0.81
C ILE A 37 11.22 -4.05 -1.82
N VAL A 38 11.44 -2.74 -2.01
CA VAL A 38 10.77 -1.96 -3.06
C VAL A 38 11.71 -1.83 -4.24
N ARG A 39 11.26 -2.29 -5.41
CA ARG A 39 12.07 -2.27 -6.63
C ARG A 39 11.21 -2.10 -7.89
N ASN A 40 11.87 -1.95 -9.01
CA ASN A 40 11.21 -2.08 -10.29
C ASN A 40 11.06 -3.56 -10.67
N SER A 41 9.95 -3.89 -11.32
CA SER A 41 9.72 -5.22 -11.90
C SER A 41 10.66 -5.49 -13.08
N VAL A 42 10.94 -6.78 -13.30
CA VAL A 42 11.58 -7.29 -14.50
C VAL A 42 10.49 -7.73 -15.50
N GLU A 43 10.81 -7.74 -16.78
CA GLU A 43 9.87 -8.16 -17.82
C GLU A 43 9.43 -9.62 -17.62
N GLY A 44 8.12 -9.83 -17.65
CA GLY A 44 7.53 -11.16 -17.55
C GLY A 44 7.38 -11.72 -16.15
N GLU A 45 7.74 -10.99 -15.09
CA GLU A 45 7.40 -11.38 -13.71
C GLU A 45 5.87 -11.51 -13.57
N GLU A 46 5.45 -12.43 -12.73
CA GLU A 46 4.02 -12.69 -12.48
C GLU A 46 3.70 -12.56 -10.99
N PHE A 47 2.49 -12.10 -10.69
CA PHE A 47 1.96 -12.10 -9.34
C PHE A 47 0.43 -12.21 -9.36
N GLU A 48 -0.16 -12.68 -8.27
CA GLU A 48 -1.61 -12.76 -8.09
C GLU A 48 -2.08 -11.63 -7.17
N GLY A 49 -2.97 -10.78 -7.69
CA GLY A 49 -3.56 -9.68 -6.94
C GLY A 49 -4.63 -10.12 -5.94
N LEU A 50 -5.00 -9.21 -5.00
CA LEU A 50 -6.10 -9.44 -4.05
C LEU A 50 -7.46 -9.68 -4.72
N ASP A 51 -7.63 -9.27 -5.97
CA ASP A 51 -8.76 -9.58 -6.84
C ASP A 51 -8.71 -11.01 -7.42
N LYS A 52 -7.68 -11.79 -7.08
CA LYS A 52 -7.40 -13.15 -7.56
C LYS A 52 -7.07 -13.25 -9.05
N GLU A 53 -6.80 -12.14 -9.69
CA GLU A 53 -6.32 -12.10 -11.07
C GLU A 53 -4.80 -12.26 -11.12
N LYS A 54 -4.30 -12.95 -12.15
CA LYS A 54 -2.87 -13.12 -12.41
C LYS A 54 -2.38 -12.05 -13.38
N TYR A 55 -1.38 -11.32 -12.96
CA TYR A 55 -0.80 -10.22 -13.72
C TYR A 55 0.60 -10.57 -14.18
N LYS A 56 0.84 -10.43 -15.49
CA LYS A 56 2.18 -10.49 -16.08
C LYS A 56 2.73 -9.09 -16.20
N LEU A 57 3.83 -8.83 -15.51
CA LEU A 57 4.38 -7.49 -15.35
C LEU A 57 5.33 -7.13 -16.50
N LYS A 58 5.33 -5.87 -16.87
CA LYS A 58 6.34 -5.28 -17.74
C LYS A 58 7.47 -4.69 -16.91
N LYS A 59 8.63 -4.55 -17.51
CA LYS A 59 9.80 -3.91 -16.87
C LYS A 59 9.48 -2.50 -16.39
N GLY A 60 9.89 -2.20 -15.15
CA GLY A 60 9.85 -0.85 -14.57
C GLY A 60 8.58 -0.48 -13.81
N MET A 61 7.67 -1.42 -13.57
CA MET A 61 6.56 -1.22 -12.64
C MET A 61 7.09 -1.29 -11.20
N CYS A 62 6.56 -0.44 -10.31
CA CYS A 62 6.93 -0.47 -8.89
C CYS A 62 6.32 -1.70 -8.22
N VAL A 63 7.15 -2.60 -7.74
CA VAL A 63 6.74 -3.80 -6.99
C VAL A 63 7.27 -3.76 -5.57
N ILE A 64 6.46 -4.28 -4.66
CA ILE A 64 6.82 -4.57 -3.29
C ILE A 64 7.04 -6.07 -3.22
N THR A 65 8.22 -6.48 -2.78
CA THR A 65 8.65 -7.87 -2.77
C THR A 65 9.23 -8.26 -1.42
N ASP A 66 9.30 -9.53 -1.15
CA ASP A 66 10.20 -10.13 -0.19
C ASP A 66 11.37 -10.83 -0.92
N LYS A 67 12.13 -11.69 -0.24
CA LYS A 67 13.19 -12.46 -0.88
C LYS A 67 12.69 -13.50 -1.89
N SER A 68 11.48 -13.95 -1.75
CA SER A 68 10.94 -15.10 -2.48
C SER A 68 9.93 -14.73 -3.57
N SER A 69 9.24 -13.59 -3.45
CA SER A 69 8.10 -13.27 -4.34
C SER A 69 7.70 -11.79 -4.35
N ILE A 70 6.84 -11.48 -5.30
CA ILE A 70 6.14 -10.19 -5.35
C ILE A 70 4.93 -10.25 -4.40
N LEU A 71 4.84 -9.27 -3.51
CA LEU A 71 3.79 -9.12 -2.51
C LEU A 71 2.69 -8.15 -2.96
N GLY A 72 3.00 -7.30 -3.94
CA GLY A 72 2.04 -6.36 -4.49
C GLY A 72 2.66 -5.37 -5.49
N LEU A 73 1.79 -4.65 -6.17
CA LEU A 73 2.13 -3.50 -7.01
C LEU A 73 1.99 -2.22 -6.17
N GLY A 74 3.10 -1.56 -5.92
CA GLY A 74 3.17 -0.39 -5.05
C GLY A 74 2.13 0.68 -5.42
N GLY A 75 1.22 0.98 -4.50
CA GLY A 75 0.14 1.96 -4.67
C GLY A 75 -0.96 1.58 -5.65
N VAL A 76 -0.99 0.36 -6.16
CA VAL A 76 -2.00 -0.13 -7.12
C VAL A 76 -2.85 -1.22 -6.51
N ILE A 77 -2.26 -2.36 -6.15
CA ILE A 77 -2.97 -3.51 -5.57
C ILE A 77 -2.02 -4.40 -4.78
N GLY A 78 -2.44 -4.89 -3.62
CA GLY A 78 -1.73 -5.90 -2.86
C GLY A 78 -1.85 -7.29 -3.48
N GLY A 79 -0.97 -8.22 -3.07
CA GLY A 79 -1.01 -9.61 -3.50
C GLY A 79 -1.70 -10.53 -2.50
N THR A 80 -2.18 -11.69 -2.98
CA THR A 80 -2.86 -12.69 -2.15
C THR A 80 -1.93 -13.36 -1.14
N LYS A 81 -0.65 -13.54 -1.49
CA LYS A 81 0.32 -14.31 -0.68
C LYS A 81 0.45 -13.84 0.77
N THR A 82 0.47 -12.55 0.99
CA THR A 82 0.66 -11.93 2.30
C THR A 82 -0.57 -11.19 2.80
N SER A 83 -1.74 -11.49 2.24
CA SER A 83 -2.99 -10.93 2.72
C SER A 83 -3.26 -11.33 4.17
N THR A 84 -3.84 -10.41 4.93
CA THR A 84 -4.32 -10.68 6.30
C THR A 84 -5.57 -11.54 6.26
N GLU A 85 -5.67 -12.45 7.23
CA GLU A 85 -6.80 -13.35 7.45
C GLU A 85 -7.35 -13.17 8.87
N PHE A 86 -8.46 -13.84 9.21
CA PHE A 86 -9.07 -13.69 10.54
C PHE A 86 -8.17 -14.17 11.70
N ASP A 87 -7.26 -15.08 11.45
CA ASP A 87 -6.31 -15.62 12.42
C ASP A 87 -4.94 -14.93 12.40
N THR A 88 -4.72 -13.94 11.54
CA THR A 88 -3.49 -13.14 11.49
C THR A 88 -3.26 -12.47 12.84
N LYS A 89 -2.09 -12.71 13.43
CA LYS A 89 -1.69 -12.15 14.74
C LYS A 89 -0.66 -11.04 14.64
N ASN A 90 0.21 -11.11 13.66
CA ASN A 90 1.26 -10.11 13.46
C ASN A 90 1.06 -9.45 12.10
N ILE A 91 0.98 -8.13 12.10
CA ILE A 91 0.82 -7.36 10.87
C ILE A 91 2.01 -6.43 10.64
N LEU A 92 2.37 -6.25 9.38
CA LEU A 92 3.20 -5.15 8.94
C LEU A 92 2.30 -4.14 8.24
N LEU A 93 2.25 -2.92 8.77
CA LEU A 93 1.46 -1.84 8.21
C LEU A 93 2.34 -0.93 7.35
N GLU A 94 1.96 -0.74 6.09
CA GLU A 94 2.64 0.12 5.13
C GLU A 94 1.89 1.43 4.97
N SER A 95 2.64 2.54 5.07
CA SER A 95 2.23 3.87 4.61
C SER A 95 3.32 4.43 3.72
N ALA A 96 3.03 4.67 2.45
CA ALA A 96 4.07 5.00 1.47
C ALA A 96 3.70 6.18 0.58
N TYR A 97 4.70 6.70 -0.14
CA TYR A 97 4.54 7.61 -1.26
C TYR A 97 5.00 6.93 -2.54
N PHE A 98 4.16 6.98 -3.55
CA PHE A 98 4.47 6.47 -4.88
C PHE A 98 4.36 7.58 -5.91
N SER A 99 5.21 7.52 -6.95
CA SER A 99 5.15 8.46 -8.06
C SER A 99 3.79 8.36 -8.79
N PRO A 100 2.99 9.45 -8.83
CA PRO A 100 1.67 9.43 -9.49
C PRO A 100 1.71 8.98 -10.95
N SER A 101 2.77 9.36 -11.68
CA SER A 101 2.94 8.97 -13.08
C SER A 101 3.20 7.46 -13.23
N SER A 102 4.00 6.87 -12.32
CA SER A 102 4.27 5.42 -12.31
C SER A 102 2.99 4.63 -12.02
N ILE A 103 2.22 5.05 -11.00
CA ILE A 103 0.95 4.41 -10.64
C ILE A 103 -0.05 4.46 -11.79
N ARG A 104 -0.21 5.62 -12.42
CA ARG A 104 -1.10 5.81 -13.57
C ARG A 104 -0.71 4.90 -14.74
N LYS A 105 0.58 4.83 -15.05
CA LYS A 105 1.10 3.96 -16.12
C LYS A 105 0.81 2.50 -15.82
N THR A 106 1.21 2.00 -14.65
CA THR A 106 1.01 0.61 -14.23
C THR A 106 -0.47 0.22 -14.26
N GLY A 107 -1.34 1.03 -13.65
CA GLY A 107 -2.76 0.73 -13.59
C GLY A 107 -3.45 0.73 -14.96
N ARG A 108 -3.01 1.56 -15.91
CA ARG A 108 -3.51 1.54 -17.29
C ARG A 108 -3.04 0.31 -18.05
N GLU A 109 -1.75 -0.02 -17.95
CA GLU A 109 -1.18 -1.17 -18.66
C GLU A 109 -1.76 -2.50 -18.21
N LEU A 110 -2.08 -2.63 -16.94
CA LEU A 110 -2.66 -3.86 -16.37
C LEU A 110 -4.19 -3.81 -16.26
N ASN A 111 -4.82 -2.69 -16.65
CA ASN A 111 -6.26 -2.45 -16.53
C ASN A 111 -6.79 -2.65 -15.09
N ILE A 112 -6.01 -2.21 -14.09
CA ILE A 112 -6.39 -2.32 -12.67
C ILE A 112 -7.00 -1.00 -12.21
N ASN A 113 -8.15 -1.09 -11.53
CA ASN A 113 -8.84 0.03 -10.91
C ASN A 113 -9.09 -0.28 -9.43
N THR A 114 -8.43 0.46 -8.54
CA THR A 114 -8.61 0.37 -7.08
C THR A 114 -8.74 1.75 -6.47
N ASP A 115 -9.32 1.82 -5.27
CA ASP A 115 -9.43 3.07 -4.50
C ASP A 115 -8.06 3.65 -4.13
N ALA A 116 -7.08 2.80 -3.86
CA ALA A 116 -5.70 3.20 -3.60
C ALA A 116 -5.06 3.82 -4.85
N LYS A 117 -5.14 3.13 -6.00
CA LYS A 117 -4.64 3.65 -7.28
C LYS A 117 -5.28 4.99 -7.62
N TYR A 118 -6.61 5.12 -7.48
CA TYR A 118 -7.34 6.35 -7.77
C TYR A 118 -6.75 7.55 -7.02
N ARG A 119 -6.32 7.36 -5.77
CA ARG A 119 -5.73 8.41 -4.93
C ARG A 119 -4.27 8.67 -5.31
N PHE A 120 -3.46 7.62 -5.35
CA PHE A 120 -2.03 7.74 -5.65
C PHE A 120 -1.76 8.33 -7.03
N GLU A 121 -2.53 7.97 -8.07
CA GLU A 121 -2.32 8.50 -9.42
C GLU A 121 -2.62 10.01 -9.55
N ARG A 122 -3.36 10.58 -8.59
CA ARG A 122 -3.65 12.03 -8.50
C ARG A 122 -2.66 12.78 -7.63
N GLY A 123 -1.90 12.06 -6.85
CA GLY A 123 -0.96 12.59 -5.87
C GLY A 123 -1.57 12.66 -4.48
N ILE A 124 -0.78 12.26 -3.51
CA ILE A 124 -1.10 12.29 -2.09
C ILE A 124 -0.03 13.13 -1.40
N ASP A 125 -0.40 13.84 -0.34
CA ASP A 125 0.55 14.62 0.43
C ASP A 125 1.64 13.71 1.05
N PRO A 126 2.91 13.86 0.66
CA PRO A 126 3.99 13.06 1.23
C PRO A 126 4.20 13.31 2.73
N ASN A 127 3.73 14.43 3.29
CA ASN A 127 3.88 14.73 4.72
C ASN A 127 2.91 13.91 5.59
N SER A 128 1.78 13.46 5.05
CA SER A 128 0.78 12.70 5.80
C SER A 128 1.11 11.20 5.94
N ILE A 129 2.29 10.75 5.49
CA ILE A 129 2.72 9.34 5.57
C ILE A 129 2.75 8.85 7.02
N LYS A 130 3.44 9.62 7.87
CA LYS A 130 3.61 9.27 9.28
C LYS A 130 2.31 9.39 10.06
N GLU A 131 1.58 10.49 9.88
CA GLU A 131 0.30 10.73 10.54
C GLU A 131 -0.73 9.63 10.24
N GLY A 132 -0.88 9.25 8.98
CA GLY A 132 -1.80 8.16 8.60
C GLY A 132 -1.42 6.82 9.21
N LEU A 133 -0.10 6.53 9.31
CA LEU A 133 0.39 5.33 9.97
C LEU A 133 0.11 5.33 11.48
N GLU A 134 0.34 6.48 12.16
CA GLU A 134 0.09 6.67 13.58
C GLU A 134 -1.40 6.47 13.91
N ILE A 135 -2.29 7.13 13.16
CA ILE A 135 -3.74 7.02 13.35
C ILE A 135 -4.24 5.59 13.14
N ALA A 136 -3.79 4.93 12.07
CA ALA A 136 -4.17 3.54 11.83
C ALA A 136 -3.66 2.60 12.92
N THR A 137 -2.42 2.80 13.38
CA THR A 137 -1.82 2.02 14.48
C THR A 137 -2.61 2.20 15.78
N GLU A 138 -2.97 3.43 16.15
CA GLU A 138 -3.79 3.71 17.32
C GLU A 138 -5.16 3.03 17.24
N LEU A 139 -5.84 3.11 16.10
CA LEU A 139 -7.12 2.46 15.88
C LEU A 139 -7.03 0.94 15.99
N ILE A 140 -5.98 0.33 15.40
CA ILE A 140 -5.75 -1.10 15.47
C ILE A 140 -5.53 -1.54 16.92
N ILE A 141 -4.65 -0.87 17.67
CA ILE A 141 -4.41 -1.19 19.09
C ILE A 141 -5.68 -1.06 19.92
N ARG A 142 -6.45 0.02 19.70
CA ARG A 142 -7.68 0.28 20.44
C ARG A 142 -8.78 -0.76 20.18
N ILE A 143 -8.88 -1.27 18.94
CA ILE A 143 -9.96 -2.16 18.53
C ILE A 143 -9.55 -3.63 18.60
N CYS A 144 -8.33 -3.95 18.18
CA CYS A 144 -7.84 -5.32 18.11
C CYS A 144 -6.91 -5.69 19.27
N GLY A 145 -6.41 -4.71 20.03
CA GLY A 145 -5.36 -4.92 21.03
C GLY A 145 -3.97 -5.04 20.40
N GLY A 146 -3.03 -5.53 21.20
CA GLY A 146 -1.65 -5.77 20.76
C GLY A 146 -0.70 -4.61 21.08
N GLU A 147 0.50 -4.69 20.53
CA GLU A 147 1.58 -3.72 20.73
C GLU A 147 2.19 -3.31 19.38
N ALA A 148 2.59 -2.04 19.28
CA ALA A 148 3.26 -1.53 18.10
C ALA A 148 4.78 -1.48 18.28
N SER A 149 5.52 -1.81 17.23
CA SER A 149 6.96 -1.58 17.13
C SER A 149 7.27 -0.11 16.87
N LYS A 150 8.57 0.24 16.86
CA LYS A 150 9.02 1.52 16.30
C LYS A 150 8.82 1.55 14.78
N PHE A 151 8.56 2.74 14.22
CA PHE A 151 8.50 2.93 12.78
C PHE A 151 9.85 2.75 12.12
N ASN A 152 9.85 2.04 11.01
CA ASN A 152 10.98 2.00 10.09
C ASN A 152 10.67 2.91 8.90
N ILE A 153 11.56 3.86 8.62
CA ILE A 153 11.41 4.80 7.51
C ILE A 153 12.51 4.53 6.50
N ALA A 154 12.11 4.31 5.25
CA ALA A 154 13.02 4.12 4.12
C ALA A 154 12.67 5.05 2.97
N GLY A 155 13.69 5.57 2.27
CA GLY A 155 13.52 6.50 1.16
C GLY A 155 13.37 7.96 1.59
N GLN A 156 13.22 8.82 0.58
CA GLN A 156 13.00 10.25 0.78
C GLN A 156 11.94 10.73 -0.23
N ALA A 157 10.89 11.38 0.28
CA ALA A 157 9.94 12.07 -0.57
C ALA A 157 10.55 13.40 -1.03
N SER A 158 10.67 13.61 -2.35
CA SER A 158 11.12 14.90 -2.89
C SER A 158 9.99 15.90 -2.75
N GLN A 159 10.12 16.83 -1.83
CA GLN A 159 9.21 17.97 -1.71
C GLN A 159 9.71 19.11 -2.61
N LYS A 160 9.01 19.35 -3.72
CA LYS A 160 9.13 20.61 -4.45
C LYS A 160 7.90 21.46 -4.11
N ASN A 161 8.08 22.46 -3.26
CA ASN A 161 7.05 23.47 -3.04
C ASN A 161 6.82 24.22 -4.36
N LYS A 162 5.61 24.09 -4.92
CA LYS A 162 5.15 24.93 -6.03
C LYS A 162 4.51 26.17 -5.46
N VAL A 163 5.09 27.33 -5.76
CA VAL A 163 4.43 28.62 -5.50
C VAL A 163 3.51 28.91 -6.68
N ILE A 164 2.24 29.14 -6.40
CA ILE A 164 1.24 29.54 -7.41
C ILE A 164 0.90 31.00 -7.12
N TYR A 165 1.13 31.86 -8.09
CA TYR A 165 0.74 33.27 -8.02
C TYR A 165 -0.64 33.42 -8.63
N PHE A 166 -1.58 33.98 -7.88
CA PHE A 166 -2.88 34.40 -8.38
C PHE A 166 -2.84 35.89 -8.71
N ASN A 167 -3.29 36.24 -9.91
CA ASN A 167 -3.52 37.63 -10.32
C ASN A 167 -4.96 38.04 -9.98
#